data_6217d00fcf63c2dd43b5e9f3113e0dd0
#
_entry.id   6217d00fcf63c2dd43b5e9f3113e0dd0
#
_cell.length_a   1.000
_cell.length_b   1.000
_cell.length_c   1.000
_cell.angle_alpha   90.00
_cell.angle_beta   90.00
_cell.angle_gamma   90.00
#
_symmetry.space_group_name_H-M   'P 1'
#
loop_
_entity.id
_entity.type
_entity.pdbx_description
1 polymer ?
#
loop_
_entity_poly.entity_id
_entity_poly.type
_entity_poly.pdbx_seq_one_letter_code
_entity_poly.pdbx_strand_id
1 'polypeptide(L)'
;MMRSLFSAVSGLKTHQTRMDVIGNNIANVNTEAFKASSVRFSELMYQTMSTASGGDASTGTGGVNAKQVGLGVSTASTMINITGAGSSETTGYPFDLKLSDSQTTNFFIVSDGTNTMFTRAGSFYVDGN
;
A
#
# COMPACT_ATOMS: atom_id res chain seq x y z
N MET A 1 -13.57 -29.18 4.33
CA MET A 1 -14.45 -28.06 3.94
C MET A 1 -14.29 -26.83 4.82
N MET A 2 -14.12 -26.94 6.14
CA MET A 2 -13.93 -25.78 7.04
C MET A 2 -12.72 -24.91 6.68
N ARG A 3 -11.60 -25.49 6.28
CA ARG A 3 -10.38 -24.75 5.93
C ARG A 3 -10.56 -23.80 4.73
N SER A 4 -11.27 -24.27 3.70
CA SER A 4 -11.54 -23.45 2.51
C SER A 4 -12.43 -22.24 2.84
N LEU A 5 -13.37 -22.40 3.79
CA LEU A 5 -14.19 -21.31 4.27
C LEU A 5 -13.35 -20.26 5.03
N PHE A 6 -12.46 -20.69 5.92
CA PHE A 6 -11.57 -19.77 6.63
C PHE A 6 -10.62 -19.04 5.68
N SER A 7 -10.06 -19.74 4.70
CA SER A 7 -9.22 -19.12 3.66
C SER A 7 -10.01 -18.09 2.85
N ALA A 8 -11.24 -18.40 2.45
CA ALA A 8 -12.11 -17.48 1.74
C ALA A 8 -12.48 -16.23 2.58
N VAL A 9 -12.80 -16.43 3.87
CA VAL A 9 -13.11 -15.33 4.79
C VAL A 9 -11.90 -14.41 4.98
N SER A 10 -10.69 -14.96 5.12
CA SER A 10 -9.46 -14.18 5.21
C SER A 10 -9.24 -13.33 3.94
N GLY A 11 -9.47 -13.92 2.77
CA GLY A 11 -9.41 -13.24 1.48
C GLY A 11 -10.40 -12.08 1.38
N LEU A 12 -11.67 -12.32 1.73
CA LEU A 12 -12.71 -11.29 1.71
C LEU A 12 -12.36 -10.13 2.64
N LYS A 13 -11.94 -10.39 3.87
CA LYS A 13 -11.55 -9.37 4.84
C LYS A 13 -10.38 -8.53 4.34
N THR A 14 -9.38 -9.16 3.72
CA THR A 14 -8.21 -8.48 3.16
C THR A 14 -8.60 -7.61 1.97
N HIS A 15 -9.49 -8.09 1.09
CA HIS A 15 -10.00 -7.30 -0.01
C HIS A 15 -10.90 -6.15 0.44
N GLN A 16 -11.66 -6.32 1.53
CA GLN A 16 -12.41 -5.22 2.14
C GLN A 16 -11.47 -4.10 2.58
N THR A 17 -10.40 -4.42 3.32
CA THR A 17 -9.38 -3.42 3.71
C THR A 17 -8.78 -2.70 2.48
N ARG A 18 -8.54 -3.43 1.39
CA ARG A 18 -8.06 -2.82 0.15
C ARG A 18 -9.08 -1.86 -0.46
N MET A 19 -10.36 -2.24 -0.46
CA MET A 19 -11.44 -1.37 -0.96
C MET A 19 -11.59 -0.11 -0.11
N ASP A 20 -11.44 -0.19 1.21
CA ASP A 20 -11.47 0.95 2.11
C ASP A 20 -10.35 1.96 1.78
N VAL A 21 -9.14 1.47 1.52
CA VAL A 21 -8.01 2.33 1.11
C VAL A 21 -8.23 2.93 -0.27
N ILE A 22 -8.77 2.18 -1.23
CA ILE A 22 -9.11 2.71 -2.56
C ILE A 22 -10.21 3.77 -2.45
N GLY A 23 -11.23 3.53 -1.64
CA GLY A 23 -12.30 4.51 -1.38
C GLY A 23 -11.76 5.81 -0.81
N ASN A 24 -10.82 5.74 0.15
CA ASN A 24 -10.16 6.92 0.68
C ASN A 24 -9.33 7.66 -0.39
N ASN A 25 -8.60 6.94 -1.24
CA ASN A 25 -7.85 7.55 -2.34
C ASN A 25 -8.77 8.30 -3.33
N ILE A 26 -9.92 7.69 -3.66
CA ILE A 26 -10.90 8.31 -4.56
C ILE A 26 -11.53 9.54 -3.91
N ALA A 27 -11.89 9.45 -2.62
CA ALA A 27 -12.48 10.58 -1.89
C ALA A 27 -11.54 11.80 -1.86
N ASN A 28 -10.24 11.57 -1.85
CA ASN A 28 -9.23 12.61 -1.76
C ASN A 28 -8.55 12.91 -3.10
N VAL A 29 -9.14 12.53 -4.22
CA VAL A 29 -8.53 12.76 -5.56
C VAL A 29 -8.31 14.24 -5.87
N ASN A 30 -9.17 15.12 -5.34
CA ASN A 30 -9.10 16.57 -5.50
C ASN A 30 -8.47 17.28 -4.29
N THR A 31 -7.91 16.54 -3.34
CA THR A 31 -7.23 17.12 -2.18
C THR A 31 -5.80 17.46 -2.55
N GLU A 32 -5.41 18.71 -2.37
CA GLU A 32 -4.06 19.19 -2.67
C GLU A 32 -3.02 18.47 -1.81
N ALA A 33 -1.89 18.12 -2.43
CA ALA A 33 -0.78 17.37 -1.82
C ALA A 33 -1.15 16.02 -1.21
N PHE A 34 -2.34 15.49 -1.48
CA PHE A 34 -2.72 14.15 -1.04
C PHE A 34 -1.77 13.09 -1.60
N LYS A 35 -1.41 12.13 -0.78
CA LYS A 35 -0.56 11.00 -1.17
C LYS A 35 -1.34 9.71 -1.10
N ALA A 36 -1.50 9.07 -2.25
CA ALA A 36 -2.26 7.82 -2.34
C ALA A 36 -1.62 6.72 -1.49
N SER A 37 -2.47 5.98 -0.81
CA SER A 37 -2.09 4.79 -0.05
C SER A 37 -2.32 3.53 -0.86
N SER A 38 -1.49 2.52 -0.65
CA SER A 38 -1.64 1.20 -1.26
C SER A 38 -1.53 0.10 -0.21
N VAL A 39 -2.27 -0.98 -0.40
CA VAL A 39 -2.26 -2.14 0.48
C VAL A 39 -1.51 -3.28 -0.20
N ARG A 40 -0.59 -3.89 0.53
CA ARG A 40 0.12 -5.10 0.12
C ARG A 40 -0.40 -6.29 0.90
N PHE A 41 -0.51 -7.41 0.22
CA PHE A 41 -0.94 -8.67 0.79
C PHE A 41 0.26 -9.58 1.03
N SER A 42 0.16 -10.39 2.07
CA SER A 42 1.07 -11.50 2.32
C SER A 42 0.29 -12.79 2.42
N GLU A 43 0.89 -13.83 1.91
CA GLU A 43 0.38 -15.17 2.02
C GLU A 43 0.58 -15.70 3.45
N LEU A 44 -0.39 -16.46 3.96
CA LEU A 44 -0.24 -17.21 5.21
C LEU A 44 0.56 -18.48 4.95
N MET A 45 1.12 -19.04 6.01
CA MET A 45 1.93 -20.26 5.94
C MET A 45 1.17 -21.42 5.31
N TYR A 46 1.91 -22.28 4.61
CA TYR A 46 1.37 -23.54 4.08
C TYR A 46 1.33 -24.62 5.14
N GLN A 47 0.29 -25.42 5.09
CA GLN A 47 0.24 -26.67 5.84
C GLN A 47 0.70 -27.82 4.94
N THR A 48 1.77 -28.51 5.34
CA THR A 48 2.24 -29.71 4.65
C THR A 48 1.36 -30.89 4.99
N MET A 49 0.72 -31.47 3.98
CA MET A 49 -0.11 -32.67 4.12
C MET A 49 0.69 -33.95 3.92
N SER A 50 1.70 -33.91 3.07
CA SER A 50 2.63 -35.01 2.81
C SER A 50 4.00 -34.42 2.53
N THR A 51 5.02 -34.99 3.13
CA THR A 51 6.42 -34.63 2.86
C THR A 51 6.87 -35.17 1.51
N ALA A 52 7.85 -34.48 0.89
CA ALA A 52 8.52 -35.00 -0.29
C ALA A 52 9.32 -36.27 0.06
N SER A 53 9.36 -37.23 -0.84
CA SER A 53 10.29 -38.35 -0.77
C SER A 53 11.19 -38.37 -1.99
N GLY A 54 12.48 -38.62 -1.78
CA GLY A 54 13.42 -38.83 -2.87
C GLY A 54 13.11 -40.13 -3.63
N GLY A 55 13.46 -40.17 -4.90
CA GLY A 55 13.46 -41.43 -5.67
C GLY A 55 14.57 -42.34 -5.19
N ASP A 56 14.31 -43.63 -5.15
CA ASP A 56 15.28 -44.66 -4.82
C ASP A 56 15.57 -45.51 -6.05
N ALA A 57 16.78 -45.37 -6.55
CA ALA A 57 17.24 -46.14 -7.75
C ALA A 57 17.33 -47.64 -7.49
N SER A 58 17.48 -48.08 -6.22
CA SER A 58 17.58 -49.48 -5.87
C SER A 58 16.22 -50.21 -5.88
N THR A 59 15.16 -49.49 -5.62
CA THR A 59 13.78 -50.01 -5.62
C THR A 59 12.99 -49.63 -6.86
N GLY A 60 13.55 -48.80 -7.75
CA GLY A 60 12.88 -48.30 -8.96
C GLY A 60 11.71 -47.37 -8.70
N THR A 61 11.62 -46.83 -7.49
CA THR A 61 10.54 -45.91 -7.10
C THR A 61 10.91 -44.48 -7.43
N GLY A 62 10.03 -43.74 -8.14
CA GLY A 62 10.17 -42.31 -8.44
C GLY A 62 9.97 -41.45 -7.18
N GLY A 63 10.59 -40.26 -7.17
CA GLY A 63 10.36 -39.26 -6.12
C GLY A 63 8.95 -38.69 -6.16
N VAL A 64 8.41 -38.34 -4.99
CA VAL A 64 7.10 -37.69 -4.85
C VAL A 64 7.26 -36.31 -4.25
N ASN A 65 6.68 -35.30 -4.91
CA ASN A 65 6.71 -33.93 -4.41
C ASN A 65 5.83 -33.76 -3.14
N ALA A 66 6.22 -32.81 -2.29
CA ALA A 66 5.42 -32.45 -1.13
C ALA A 66 4.05 -31.92 -1.55
N LYS A 67 3.01 -32.33 -0.81
CA LYS A 67 1.65 -31.80 -0.95
C LYS A 67 1.40 -30.78 0.15
N GLN A 68 1.13 -29.54 -0.25
CA GLN A 68 0.92 -28.44 0.67
C GLN A 68 -0.40 -27.74 0.36
N VAL A 69 -1.05 -27.20 1.38
CA VAL A 69 -2.29 -26.43 1.29
C VAL A 69 -2.07 -25.08 1.94
N GLY A 70 -2.35 -23.98 1.21
CA GLY A 70 -2.31 -22.61 1.72
C GLY A 70 -3.45 -22.35 2.73
N LEU A 71 -3.18 -21.53 3.73
CA LEU A 71 -4.15 -21.20 4.79
C LEU A 71 -4.89 -19.89 4.53
N GLY A 72 -4.55 -19.16 3.48
CA GLY A 72 -5.19 -17.91 3.11
C GLY A 72 -4.21 -16.75 2.96
N VAL A 73 -4.71 -15.53 3.13
CA VAL A 73 -3.99 -14.29 2.93
C VAL A 73 -4.21 -13.33 4.10
N SER A 74 -3.24 -12.49 4.37
CA SER A 74 -3.35 -11.39 5.33
C SER A 74 -2.89 -10.05 4.72
N THR A 75 -3.29 -8.94 5.33
CA THR A 75 -2.76 -7.63 5.00
C THR A 75 -1.35 -7.50 5.56
N ALA A 76 -0.35 -7.32 4.69
CA ALA A 76 1.05 -7.19 5.10
C ALA A 76 1.37 -5.77 5.56
N SER A 77 1.04 -4.78 4.74
CA SER A 77 1.32 -3.38 5.04
C SER A 77 0.41 -2.44 4.23
N THR A 78 0.17 -1.27 4.79
CA THR A 78 -0.36 -0.12 4.06
C THR A 78 0.78 0.88 3.86
N MET A 79 1.06 1.23 2.63
CA MET A 79 2.15 2.15 2.26
C MET A 79 1.58 3.42 1.66
N ILE A 80 2.12 4.56 2.05
CA ILE A 80 1.83 5.87 1.46
C ILE A 80 2.90 6.15 0.40
N ASN A 81 2.49 6.52 -0.80
CA ASN A 81 3.41 6.88 -1.88
C ASN A 81 3.86 8.34 -1.73
N ILE A 82 4.86 8.60 -0.91
CA ILE A 82 5.39 9.94 -0.66
C ILE A 82 6.18 10.47 -1.85
N THR A 83 6.90 9.59 -2.56
CA THR A 83 7.81 9.95 -3.65
C THR A 83 7.13 10.18 -4.99
N GLY A 84 5.84 9.85 -5.14
CA GLY A 84 5.10 10.07 -6.37
C GLY A 84 4.91 11.57 -6.64
N ALA A 85 5.40 12.04 -7.79
CA ALA A 85 5.08 13.37 -8.27
C ALA A 85 3.63 13.40 -8.77
N GLY A 86 2.85 14.39 -8.32
CA GLY A 86 1.52 14.66 -8.84
C GLY A 86 1.53 15.50 -10.10
N SER A 87 0.40 15.58 -10.78
CA SER A 87 0.18 16.54 -11.85
C SER A 87 0.13 17.98 -11.29
N SER A 88 0.51 18.95 -12.10
CA SER A 88 0.31 20.36 -11.75
C SER A 88 -1.08 20.80 -12.17
N GLU A 89 -1.73 21.55 -11.32
CA GLU A 89 -2.96 22.26 -11.61
C GLU A 89 -2.66 23.75 -11.75
N THR A 90 -3.33 24.42 -12.68
CA THR A 90 -3.21 25.87 -12.87
C THR A 90 -4.38 26.54 -12.16
N THR A 91 -4.12 27.21 -11.06
CA THR A 91 -5.16 27.85 -10.23
C THR A 91 -5.38 29.33 -10.60
N GLY A 92 -4.40 29.96 -11.25
CA GLY A 92 -4.44 31.40 -11.58
C GLY A 92 -4.21 32.31 -10.37
N TYR A 93 -3.96 31.77 -9.20
CA TYR A 93 -3.64 32.52 -7.98
C TYR A 93 -2.14 32.80 -7.89
N PRO A 94 -1.71 34.04 -7.60
CA PRO A 94 -0.30 34.41 -7.60
C PRO A 94 0.50 33.85 -6.41
N PHE A 95 -0.17 33.41 -5.35
CA PHE A 95 0.48 32.86 -4.15
C PHE A 95 0.53 31.33 -4.13
N ASP A 96 -0.08 30.68 -5.11
CA ASP A 96 0.01 29.22 -5.23
C ASP A 96 1.38 28.82 -5.79
N LEU A 97 2.09 28.02 -5.04
CA LEU A 97 3.46 27.61 -5.34
C LEU A 97 3.53 26.09 -5.54
N LYS A 98 4.19 25.67 -6.61
CA LYS A 98 4.52 24.27 -6.85
C LYS A 98 6.01 24.02 -6.71
N LEU A 99 6.39 22.99 -5.97
CA LEU A 99 7.75 22.48 -5.96
C LEU A 99 8.01 21.66 -7.24
N SER A 100 8.92 22.17 -8.09
CA SER A 100 9.33 21.52 -9.34
C SER A 100 10.68 20.82 -9.14
N ASP A 101 10.70 19.82 -8.28
CA ASP A 101 11.90 19.02 -8.04
C ASP A 101 11.80 17.65 -8.74
N SER A 102 12.92 17.16 -9.23
CA SER A 102 13.00 15.84 -9.87
C SER A 102 12.95 14.68 -8.88
N GLN A 103 13.21 14.94 -7.61
CA GLN A 103 13.35 13.91 -6.58
C GLN A 103 12.20 13.85 -5.57
N THR A 104 11.24 14.76 -5.63
CA THR A 104 10.04 14.79 -4.78
C THR A 104 10.31 14.73 -3.27
N THR A 105 11.50 15.13 -2.83
CA THR A 105 11.94 15.09 -1.42
C THR A 105 11.87 16.43 -0.72
N ASN A 106 11.65 17.55 -1.45
CA ASN A 106 11.57 18.88 -0.89
C ASN A 106 10.19 19.16 -0.31
N PHE A 107 10.13 19.92 0.77
CA PHE A 107 8.91 20.34 1.45
C PHE A 107 8.96 21.81 1.77
N PHE A 108 7.79 22.47 1.79
CA PHE A 108 7.66 23.79 2.38
C PHE A 108 7.75 23.69 3.90
N ILE A 109 8.46 24.63 4.49
CA ILE A 109 8.58 24.74 5.94
C ILE A 109 7.54 25.75 6.41
N VAL A 110 6.62 25.32 7.26
CA VAL A 110 5.59 26.15 7.85
C VAL A 110 5.82 26.20 9.36
N SER A 111 5.81 27.40 9.93
CA SER A 111 6.01 27.60 11.36
C SER A 111 4.80 28.34 11.96
N ASP A 112 4.31 27.84 13.08
CA ASP A 112 3.27 28.47 13.91
C ASP A 112 3.88 29.30 15.06
N GLY A 113 5.13 29.78 14.88
CA GLY A 113 5.85 30.51 15.91
C GLY A 113 6.46 29.60 17.01
N THR A 114 5.87 28.45 17.29
CA THR A 114 6.36 27.50 18.30
C THR A 114 6.80 26.18 17.67
N ASN A 115 6.08 25.68 16.66
CA ASN A 115 6.35 24.40 16.02
C ASN A 115 6.68 24.61 14.53
N THR A 116 7.64 23.83 14.04
CA THR A 116 7.99 23.77 12.62
C THR A 116 7.39 22.52 12.01
N MET A 117 6.59 22.67 10.96
CA MET A 117 5.95 21.59 10.21
C MET A 117 6.39 21.61 8.76
N PHE A 118 6.26 20.46 8.09
CA PHE A 118 6.62 20.30 6.68
C PHE A 118 5.39 19.93 5.88
N THR A 119 5.16 20.66 4.78
CA THR A 119 4.03 20.37 3.89
C THR A 119 4.47 20.42 2.42
N ARG A 120 3.72 19.73 1.57
CA ARG A 120 3.84 19.88 0.10
C ARG A 120 2.68 20.66 -0.52
N ALA A 121 1.65 20.96 0.26
CA ALA A 121 0.58 21.82 -0.18
C ALA A 121 1.13 23.23 -0.40
N GLY A 122 0.93 23.77 -1.58
CA GLY A 122 1.45 25.07 -1.98
C GLY A 122 0.36 26.13 -2.11
N SER A 123 -0.85 25.88 -1.64
CA SER A 123 -1.93 26.86 -1.60
C SER A 123 -1.75 27.76 -0.37
N PHE A 124 -1.18 28.92 -0.59
CA PHE A 124 -0.95 29.88 0.49
C PHE A 124 -1.91 31.07 0.35
N TYR A 125 -2.44 31.50 1.46
CA TYR A 125 -3.28 32.70 1.55
C TYR A 125 -2.55 33.79 2.35
N VAL A 126 -2.73 35.02 1.92
CA VAL A 126 -2.25 36.19 2.68
C VAL A 126 -3.38 36.63 3.58
N ASP A 127 -3.12 36.68 4.88
CA ASP A 127 -4.05 37.24 5.85
C ASP A 127 -4.08 38.78 5.65
N GLY A 128 -5.27 39.35 5.66
CA GLY A 128 -5.50 40.77 5.37
C GLY A 128 -5.25 41.70 6.56
N ASN A 129 -4.37 41.32 7.48
CA ASN A 129 -4.03 42.15 8.65
C ASN A 129 -2.81 43.04 8.35
#